data_ad1ea435090dad46afb9e037682c38a3
#
_entry.id   ad1ea435090dad46afb9e037682c38a3
#
_cell.length_a   1.000
_cell.length_b   1.000
_cell.length_c   1.000
_cell.angle_alpha   90.00
_cell.angle_beta   90.00
_cell.angle_gamma   90.00
#
_symmetry.space_group_name_H-M   'P 1'
#
loop_
_entity.id
_entity.type
_entity.pdbx_description
1 polymer ?
#
loop_
_entity_poly.entity_id
_entity_poly.type
_entity_poly.pdbx_seq_one_letter_code
_entity_poly.pdbx_strand_id
1 'polypeptide(L)'
;MWRWQARYVQAGVDGLLRDKTRPPGRAPVPTATVAKVLALTCSEPRGQATHWTGRAMAQASGISLRSVQRIWDTHRLQPHRLRSFKRSNDPAFAEKVEDIVGLTMDPPMHTVVLSIDEKSQIQALDRTQPGLPLKPGKCGTMTHDYKRNGVTTLFAALNVQDGTVLGRCMPQHRHQEFVRFLNAVERAVPAGKLIHAIADNYATHKHPKVRAWLERHPRWVFHFTPTSASWINAVEGHCQLALNRNGISQHWLSDRPRLNCRIARFATPTMENCGHFG
;
A
#
# COMPACT_ATOMS: atom_id res chain seq x y z
N MET A 1 -39.76 -40.89 24.29
CA MET A 1 -39.15 -40.59 25.61
C MET A 1 -38.09 -39.51 25.43
N TRP A 2 -38.15 -38.44 26.21
CA TRP A 2 -37.21 -37.33 26.09
C TRP A 2 -35.82 -37.76 26.60
N ARG A 3 -34.75 -37.32 25.97
CA ARG A 3 -33.35 -37.66 26.31
C ARG A 3 -33.04 -37.51 27.82
N TRP A 4 -33.58 -36.50 28.46
CA TRP A 4 -33.40 -36.19 29.85
C TRP A 4 -34.07 -37.20 30.76
N GLN A 5 -35.28 -37.66 30.44
CA GLN A 5 -35.98 -38.72 31.18
C GLN A 5 -35.20 -40.03 31.12
N ALA A 6 -34.68 -40.42 29.95
CA ALA A 6 -33.85 -41.62 29.80
C ALA A 6 -32.58 -41.55 30.65
N ARG A 7 -31.93 -40.38 30.71
CA ARG A 7 -30.73 -40.19 31.54
C ARG A 7 -31.03 -40.23 33.03
N TYR A 8 -32.15 -39.63 33.45
CA TYR A 8 -32.59 -39.69 34.85
C TYR A 8 -32.92 -41.11 35.28
N VAL A 9 -33.60 -41.89 34.46
CA VAL A 9 -33.90 -43.29 34.74
C VAL A 9 -32.63 -44.15 34.84
N GLN A 10 -31.61 -43.86 33.99
CA GLN A 10 -30.37 -44.64 33.99
C GLN A 10 -29.37 -44.30 35.10
N ALA A 11 -29.26 -43.04 35.46
CA ALA A 11 -28.18 -42.57 36.34
C ALA A 11 -28.65 -41.52 37.37
N GLY A 12 -29.97 -41.37 37.59
CA GLY A 12 -30.51 -40.43 38.57
C GLY A 12 -30.08 -38.98 38.27
N VAL A 13 -29.88 -38.22 39.35
CA VAL A 13 -29.47 -36.80 39.26
C VAL A 13 -28.12 -36.65 38.59
N ASP A 14 -27.18 -37.59 38.81
CA ASP A 14 -25.84 -37.53 38.20
C ASP A 14 -25.87 -37.63 36.67
N GLY A 15 -26.88 -38.30 36.10
CA GLY A 15 -27.12 -38.36 34.66
C GLY A 15 -27.55 -37.03 34.05
N LEU A 16 -28.01 -36.08 34.86
CA LEU A 16 -28.44 -34.75 34.44
C LEU A 16 -27.34 -33.69 34.59
N LEU A 17 -26.34 -33.93 35.42
CA LEU A 17 -25.28 -32.97 35.74
C LEU A 17 -24.31 -32.74 34.57
N ARG A 18 -24.25 -33.65 33.60
CA ARG A 18 -23.36 -33.53 32.43
C ARG A 18 -24.16 -33.76 31.15
N ASP A 19 -24.09 -32.78 30.28
CA ASP A 19 -24.66 -32.93 28.94
C ASP A 19 -23.71 -33.77 28.06
N LYS A 20 -24.14 -34.98 27.67
CA LYS A 20 -23.44 -35.81 26.70
C LYS A 20 -23.66 -35.22 25.27
N THR A 21 -23.06 -34.09 24.99
CA THR A 21 -23.43 -33.31 23.84
C THR A 21 -22.85 -33.81 22.53
N ARG A 22 -21.69 -34.45 22.49
CA ARG A 22 -21.12 -35.04 21.26
C ARG A 22 -20.12 -36.13 21.60
N PRO A 23 -19.99 -37.18 20.76
CA PRO A 23 -18.83 -38.04 20.84
C PRO A 23 -17.56 -37.20 20.69
N PRO A 24 -16.44 -37.59 21.35
CA PRO A 24 -15.20 -36.88 21.24
C PRO A 24 -14.86 -36.70 19.75
N GLY A 25 -14.56 -35.47 19.36
CA GLY A 25 -14.22 -35.13 17.99
C GLY A 25 -12.96 -35.87 17.52
N ARG A 26 -12.65 -35.76 16.25
CA ARG A 26 -11.41 -36.31 15.69
C ARG A 26 -10.21 -35.84 16.54
N ALA A 27 -9.33 -36.76 16.93
CA ALA A 27 -8.12 -36.42 17.66
C ALA A 27 -7.34 -35.30 16.99
N PRO A 28 -6.72 -34.37 17.73
CA PRO A 28 -5.89 -33.33 17.18
C PRO A 28 -4.72 -33.93 16.39
N VAL A 29 -4.24 -33.17 15.40
CA VAL A 29 -3.06 -33.57 14.61
C VAL A 29 -1.87 -33.74 15.55
N PRO A 30 -1.13 -34.87 15.52
CA PRO A 30 0.04 -35.11 16.38
C PRO A 30 1.07 -33.96 16.23
N THR A 31 1.70 -33.58 17.36
CA THR A 31 2.68 -32.49 17.39
C THR A 31 3.86 -32.73 16.44
N ALA A 32 4.31 -34.00 16.31
CA ALA A 32 5.34 -34.39 15.33
C ALA A 32 4.93 -34.09 13.89
N THR A 33 3.64 -34.28 13.54
CA THR A 33 3.13 -33.99 12.21
C THR A 33 3.04 -32.46 11.99
N VAL A 34 2.66 -31.70 13.03
CA VAL A 34 2.69 -30.23 12.96
C VAL A 34 4.12 -29.73 12.71
N ALA A 35 5.09 -30.23 13.47
CA ALA A 35 6.51 -29.89 13.30
C ALA A 35 7.01 -30.24 11.89
N LYS A 36 6.63 -31.39 11.35
CA LYS A 36 6.94 -31.78 9.96
C LYS A 36 6.38 -30.80 8.95
N VAL A 37 5.12 -30.38 9.09
CA VAL A 37 4.49 -29.39 8.20
C VAL A 37 5.22 -28.05 8.26
N LEU A 38 5.58 -27.58 9.45
CA LEU A 38 6.33 -26.34 9.62
C LEU A 38 7.70 -26.41 8.95
N ALA A 39 8.46 -27.47 9.19
CA ALA A 39 9.78 -27.68 8.58
C ALA A 39 9.70 -27.72 7.04
N LEU A 40 8.74 -28.47 6.49
CA LEU A 40 8.52 -28.54 5.05
C LEU A 40 8.08 -27.19 4.48
N THR A 41 7.24 -26.43 5.17
CA THR A 41 6.78 -25.11 4.70
C THR A 41 7.95 -24.13 4.56
N CYS A 42 8.95 -24.22 5.43
CA CYS A 42 10.15 -23.38 5.40
C CYS A 42 11.24 -23.91 4.45
N SER A 43 11.07 -25.08 3.85
CA SER A 43 11.97 -25.64 2.85
C SER A 43 11.44 -25.39 1.43
N GLU A 44 12.32 -25.52 0.45
CA GLU A 44 11.94 -25.45 -0.95
C GLU A 44 10.95 -26.56 -1.31
N PRO A 45 9.88 -26.23 -2.06
CA PRO A 45 8.94 -27.23 -2.52
C PRO A 45 9.59 -28.18 -3.53
N ARG A 46 9.10 -29.42 -3.60
CA ARG A 46 9.60 -30.39 -4.57
C ARG A 46 9.14 -30.02 -6.00
N GLY A 47 10.05 -30.15 -6.96
CA GLY A 47 9.78 -29.90 -8.38
C GLY A 47 9.93 -28.42 -8.76
N GLN A 48 9.19 -27.97 -9.77
CA GLN A 48 9.28 -26.60 -10.33
C GLN A 48 8.39 -25.57 -9.63
N ALA A 49 7.82 -25.90 -8.48
CA ALA A 49 6.93 -25.00 -7.76
C ALA A 49 7.71 -23.92 -7.02
N THR A 50 7.28 -22.67 -7.11
CA THR A 50 7.90 -21.52 -6.43
C THR A 50 7.55 -21.42 -4.95
N HIS A 51 6.48 -22.08 -4.52
CA HIS A 51 6.03 -22.10 -3.11
C HIS A 51 5.15 -23.32 -2.82
N TRP A 52 5.03 -23.67 -1.56
CA TRP A 52 4.14 -24.75 -1.12
C TRP A 52 2.68 -24.35 -1.27
N THR A 53 1.94 -25.10 -2.07
CA THR A 53 0.47 -25.02 -2.08
C THR A 53 -0.11 -25.89 -0.98
N GLY A 54 -1.30 -25.54 -0.49
CA GLY A 54 -1.95 -26.33 0.57
C GLY A 54 -2.22 -27.79 0.15
N ARG A 55 -2.51 -28.03 -1.14
CA ARG A 55 -2.70 -29.39 -1.69
C ARG A 55 -1.40 -30.19 -1.74
N ALA A 56 -0.33 -29.59 -2.22
CA ALA A 56 0.98 -30.24 -2.24
C ALA A 56 1.48 -30.57 -0.83
N MET A 57 1.29 -29.66 0.12
CA MET A 57 1.63 -29.89 1.52
C MET A 57 0.77 -30.99 2.14
N ALA A 58 -0.52 -31.03 1.86
CA ALA A 58 -1.40 -32.10 2.35
C ALA A 58 -0.93 -33.48 1.86
N GLN A 59 -0.54 -33.57 0.59
CA GLN A 59 0.01 -34.80 -0.01
C GLN A 59 1.36 -35.18 0.63
N ALA A 60 2.27 -34.23 0.81
CA ALA A 60 3.60 -34.49 1.38
C ALA A 60 3.59 -34.84 2.87
N SER A 61 2.62 -34.31 3.63
CA SER A 61 2.47 -34.55 5.07
C SER A 61 1.51 -35.66 5.43
N GLY A 62 0.68 -36.12 4.50
CA GLY A 62 -0.31 -37.19 4.75
C GLY A 62 -1.53 -36.76 5.57
N ILE A 63 -1.82 -35.46 5.62
CA ILE A 63 -2.98 -34.91 6.35
C ILE A 63 -3.93 -34.16 5.40
N SER A 64 -5.14 -33.86 5.89
CA SER A 64 -6.12 -33.14 5.07
C SER A 64 -5.68 -31.70 4.76
N LEU A 65 -6.09 -31.17 3.59
CA LEU A 65 -5.90 -29.75 3.23
C LEU A 65 -6.37 -28.80 4.35
N ARG A 66 -7.51 -29.11 4.96
CA ARG A 66 -8.06 -28.29 6.06
C ARG A 66 -7.15 -28.27 7.28
N SER A 67 -6.51 -29.41 7.59
CA SER A 67 -5.53 -29.48 8.69
C SER A 67 -4.28 -28.64 8.38
N VAL A 68 -3.78 -28.70 7.15
CA VAL A 68 -2.67 -27.85 6.69
C VAL A 68 -3.01 -26.37 6.84
N GLN A 69 -4.18 -25.94 6.36
CA GLN A 69 -4.63 -24.54 6.47
C GLN A 69 -4.71 -24.09 7.93
N ARG A 70 -5.28 -24.90 8.83
CA ARG A 70 -5.33 -24.58 10.26
C ARG A 70 -3.94 -24.44 10.87
N ILE A 71 -2.99 -25.30 10.52
CA ILE A 71 -1.61 -25.21 11.00
C ILE A 71 -0.98 -23.89 10.51
N TRP A 72 -1.13 -23.57 9.21
CA TRP A 72 -0.61 -22.31 8.65
C TRP A 72 -1.24 -21.08 9.30
N ASP A 73 -2.55 -21.09 9.51
CA ASP A 73 -3.26 -19.98 10.17
C ASP A 73 -2.80 -19.79 11.61
N THR A 74 -2.67 -20.90 12.37
CA THR A 74 -2.19 -20.86 13.77
C THR A 74 -0.77 -20.29 13.87
N HIS A 75 0.10 -20.67 12.92
CA HIS A 75 1.49 -20.21 12.89
C HIS A 75 1.70 -18.98 11.99
N ARG A 76 0.62 -18.36 11.49
CA ARG A 76 0.64 -17.17 10.60
C ARG A 76 1.51 -17.34 9.37
N LEU A 77 1.61 -18.55 8.84
CA LEU A 77 2.39 -18.86 7.64
C LEU A 77 1.56 -18.60 6.38
N GLN A 78 2.15 -17.91 5.43
CA GLN A 78 1.52 -17.58 4.14
C GLN A 78 2.51 -17.88 2.99
N PRO A 79 2.74 -19.14 2.63
CA PRO A 79 3.77 -19.53 1.65
C PRO A 79 3.59 -18.90 0.26
N HIS A 80 2.37 -18.52 -0.10
CA HIS A 80 2.02 -17.87 -1.36
C HIS A 80 2.33 -16.37 -1.39
N ARG A 81 2.69 -15.76 -0.24
CA ARG A 81 2.98 -14.31 -0.14
C ARG A 81 4.48 -14.10 0.00
N LEU A 82 5.09 -13.65 -1.06
CA LEU A 82 6.45 -13.14 -1.03
C LEU A 82 6.40 -11.63 -0.73
N ARG A 83 7.11 -11.22 0.32
CA ARG A 83 7.43 -9.82 0.55
C ARG A 83 8.84 -9.59 0.07
N SER A 84 8.99 -8.90 -1.04
CA SER A 84 10.30 -8.46 -1.48
C SER A 84 10.74 -7.26 -0.64
N PHE A 85 11.97 -7.25 -0.21
CA PHE A 85 12.64 -6.09 0.37
C PHE A 85 14.02 -5.96 -0.24
N LYS A 86 14.52 -4.74 -0.29
CA LYS A 86 15.88 -4.46 -0.68
C LYS A 86 16.58 -3.82 0.50
N ARG A 87 17.68 -4.44 0.93
CA ARG A 87 18.54 -3.87 1.97
C ARG A 87 19.23 -2.64 1.43
N SER A 88 19.24 -1.56 2.19
CA SER A 88 19.98 -0.36 1.82
C SER A 88 21.48 -0.60 1.96
N ASN A 89 22.24 -0.13 0.98
CA ASN A 89 23.70 -0.08 1.02
C ASN A 89 24.21 1.35 1.29
N ASP A 90 23.35 2.24 1.74
CA ASP A 90 23.73 3.62 2.06
C ASP A 90 24.53 3.65 3.37
N PRO A 91 25.80 4.11 3.36
CA PRO A 91 26.61 4.16 4.57
C PRO A 91 26.06 5.13 5.63
N ALA A 92 25.36 6.19 5.21
CA ALA A 92 24.70 7.15 6.09
C ALA A 92 23.22 6.79 6.35
N PHE A 93 22.86 5.49 6.29
CA PHE A 93 21.48 5.06 6.44
C PHE A 93 20.86 5.49 7.77
N ALA A 94 21.54 5.23 8.89
CA ALA A 94 21.02 5.53 10.23
C ALA A 94 20.84 7.05 10.43
N GLU A 95 21.84 7.84 10.08
CA GLU A 95 21.81 9.29 10.20
C GLU A 95 20.67 9.92 9.42
N LYS A 96 20.46 9.47 8.17
CA LYS A 96 19.34 9.98 7.34
C LYS A 96 17.97 9.55 7.86
N VAL A 97 17.86 8.34 8.42
CA VAL A 97 16.62 7.88 9.06
C VAL A 97 16.31 8.72 10.30
N GLU A 98 17.30 8.94 11.15
CA GLU A 98 17.16 9.76 12.37
C GLU A 98 16.77 11.20 12.02
N ASP A 99 17.41 11.81 11.02
CA ASP A 99 17.09 13.15 10.52
C ASP A 99 15.63 13.26 10.07
N ILE A 100 15.17 12.35 9.19
CA ILE A 100 13.81 12.37 8.67
C ILE A 100 12.76 12.04 9.73
N VAL A 101 13.04 11.07 10.60
CA VAL A 101 12.14 10.71 11.71
C VAL A 101 12.07 11.86 12.71
N GLY A 102 13.19 12.48 13.04
CA GLY A 102 13.25 13.66 13.91
C GLY A 102 12.38 14.80 13.38
N LEU A 103 12.55 15.16 12.09
CA LEU A 103 11.73 16.19 11.44
C LEU A 103 10.23 15.86 11.42
N THR A 104 9.89 14.57 11.35
CA THR A 104 8.48 14.13 11.32
C THR A 104 7.85 14.13 12.70
N MET A 105 8.60 13.74 13.74
CA MET A 105 8.11 13.60 15.11
C MET A 105 8.14 14.92 15.90
N ASP A 106 9.17 15.73 15.68
CA ASP A 106 9.37 17.02 16.37
C ASP A 106 9.86 18.09 15.39
N PRO A 107 8.97 18.62 14.55
CA PRO A 107 9.32 19.62 13.55
C PRO A 107 9.77 20.94 14.21
N PRO A 108 10.85 21.57 13.71
CA PRO A 108 11.31 22.83 14.26
C PRO A 108 10.24 23.93 14.20
N MET A 109 10.27 24.87 15.15
CA MET A 109 9.34 26.00 15.17
C MET A 109 9.47 26.87 13.91
N HIS A 110 8.35 27.42 13.46
CA HIS A 110 8.26 28.23 12.22
C HIS A 110 8.70 27.54 10.94
N THR A 111 8.57 26.20 10.88
CA THR A 111 8.88 25.40 9.71
C THR A 111 7.65 24.73 9.13
N VAL A 112 7.75 24.28 7.88
CA VAL A 112 6.83 23.35 7.22
C VAL A 112 7.64 22.16 6.76
N VAL A 113 7.24 20.97 7.14
CA VAL A 113 7.87 19.72 6.71
C VAL A 113 7.04 19.09 5.60
N LEU A 114 7.59 19.03 4.41
CA LEU A 114 6.95 18.49 3.22
C LEU A 114 7.61 17.20 2.80
N SER A 115 6.83 16.14 2.65
CA SER A 115 7.24 14.91 1.98
C SER A 115 6.86 15.03 0.51
N ILE A 116 7.85 14.97 -0.38
CA ILE A 116 7.69 15.22 -1.82
C ILE A 116 8.01 13.96 -2.61
N ASP A 117 7.15 13.64 -3.60
CA ASP A 117 7.34 12.53 -4.53
C ASP A 117 6.56 12.72 -5.82
N GLU A 118 6.88 11.90 -6.83
CA GLU A 118 6.13 11.87 -8.07
C GLU A 118 5.58 10.48 -8.41
N LYS A 119 4.29 10.42 -8.66
CA LYS A 119 3.64 9.26 -9.26
C LYS A 119 3.62 9.41 -10.78
N SER A 120 4.61 8.80 -11.42
CA SER A 120 4.71 8.80 -12.88
C SER A 120 3.77 7.80 -13.54
N GLN A 121 3.55 7.95 -14.86
CA GLN A 121 2.85 7.00 -15.73
C GLN A 121 1.42 6.65 -15.30
N ILE A 122 0.68 7.59 -14.73
CA ILE A 122 -0.75 7.43 -14.52
C ILE A 122 -1.42 7.47 -15.91
N GLN A 123 -2.05 6.35 -16.30
CA GLN A 123 -2.60 6.19 -17.66
C GLN A 123 -4.06 6.61 -17.71
N ALA A 124 -4.43 7.38 -18.75
CA ALA A 124 -5.80 7.59 -19.14
C ALA A 124 -6.22 6.43 -20.06
N LEU A 125 -7.05 5.53 -19.54
CA LEU A 125 -7.50 4.34 -20.24
C LEU A 125 -8.99 4.44 -20.51
N ASP A 126 -9.39 4.18 -21.75
CA ASP A 126 -10.78 4.12 -22.17
C ASP A 126 -11.15 2.70 -22.62
N ARG A 127 -12.21 2.14 -22.04
CA ARG A 127 -12.64 0.81 -22.40
C ARG A 127 -13.44 0.84 -23.69
N THR A 128 -13.18 -0.14 -24.55
CA THR A 128 -13.86 -0.25 -25.85
C THR A 128 -15.32 -0.67 -25.71
N GLN A 129 -15.69 -1.32 -24.59
CA GLN A 129 -17.03 -1.79 -24.35
C GLN A 129 -17.45 -1.54 -22.88
N PRO A 130 -18.74 -1.27 -22.63
CA PRO A 130 -19.26 -1.15 -21.27
C PRO A 130 -19.12 -2.46 -20.50
N GLY A 131 -18.83 -2.39 -19.22
CA GLY A 131 -18.79 -3.54 -18.33
C GLY A 131 -20.19 -4.08 -18.01
N LEU A 132 -20.26 -5.33 -17.60
CA LEU A 132 -21.49 -5.92 -17.07
C LEU A 132 -21.58 -5.63 -15.55
N PRO A 133 -22.76 -5.22 -15.08
CA PRO A 133 -22.94 -4.87 -13.67
C PRO A 133 -22.83 -6.08 -12.75
N LEU A 134 -22.51 -5.82 -11.49
CA LEU A 134 -22.56 -6.78 -10.41
C LEU A 134 -23.99 -7.34 -10.25
N LYS A 135 -24.10 -8.66 -10.11
CA LYS A 135 -25.38 -9.36 -9.82
C LYS A 135 -25.17 -10.35 -8.67
N PRO A 136 -26.24 -10.74 -7.93
CA PRO A 136 -26.12 -11.79 -6.93
C PRO A 136 -25.50 -13.06 -7.51
N GLY A 137 -24.45 -13.56 -6.86
CA GLY A 137 -23.68 -14.74 -7.31
C GLY A 137 -22.75 -14.53 -8.52
N LYS A 138 -22.65 -13.31 -9.07
CA LYS A 138 -21.73 -12.97 -10.18
C LYS A 138 -21.02 -11.67 -9.91
N CYS A 139 -19.70 -11.69 -10.05
CA CYS A 139 -18.89 -10.46 -10.00
C CYS A 139 -19.22 -9.55 -11.19
N GLY A 140 -19.03 -8.25 -11.02
CA GLY A 140 -18.98 -7.32 -12.14
C GLY A 140 -17.85 -7.73 -13.09
N THR A 141 -18.11 -7.71 -14.40
CA THR A 141 -17.10 -8.04 -15.40
C THR A 141 -16.80 -6.85 -16.29
N MET A 142 -15.55 -6.71 -16.70
CA MET A 142 -15.10 -5.66 -17.59
C MET A 142 -14.31 -6.27 -18.74
N THR A 143 -14.40 -5.67 -19.92
CA THR A 143 -13.54 -6.08 -21.04
C THR A 143 -12.07 -5.80 -20.71
N HIS A 144 -11.17 -6.62 -21.22
CA HIS A 144 -9.74 -6.41 -21.13
C HIS A 144 -9.22 -5.40 -22.16
N ASP A 145 -9.99 -5.14 -23.21
CA ASP A 145 -9.61 -4.22 -24.28
C ASP A 145 -9.77 -2.77 -23.85
N TYR A 146 -8.77 -1.93 -24.16
CA TYR A 146 -8.76 -0.52 -23.85
C TYR A 146 -7.95 0.28 -24.86
N LYS A 147 -8.31 1.55 -25.01
CA LYS A 147 -7.51 2.58 -25.71
C LYS A 147 -6.72 3.39 -24.69
N ARG A 148 -5.48 3.70 -25.00
CA ARG A 148 -4.63 4.58 -24.20
C ARG A 148 -4.73 6.01 -24.72
N ASN A 149 -5.25 6.92 -23.90
CA ASN A 149 -5.43 8.33 -24.24
C ASN A 149 -4.36 9.24 -23.58
N GLY A 150 -3.19 8.66 -23.36
CA GLY A 150 -2.03 9.37 -22.83
C GLY A 150 -1.71 9.00 -21.38
N VAL A 151 -0.66 9.62 -20.88
CA VAL A 151 -0.17 9.47 -19.52
C VAL A 151 -0.01 10.84 -18.86
N THR A 152 -0.11 10.87 -17.54
CA THR A 152 0.19 12.04 -16.72
C THR A 152 1.08 11.63 -15.55
N THR A 153 1.80 12.62 -15.01
CA THR A 153 2.58 12.46 -13.78
C THR A 153 1.98 13.36 -12.72
N LEU A 154 1.75 12.84 -11.53
CA LEU A 154 1.35 13.63 -10.37
C LEU A 154 2.61 13.91 -9.53
N PHE A 155 2.95 15.18 -9.39
CA PHE A 155 3.85 15.65 -8.33
C PHE A 155 3.01 15.96 -7.09
N ALA A 156 3.44 15.51 -5.93
CA ALA A 156 2.73 15.72 -4.68
C ALA A 156 3.69 16.14 -3.57
N ALA A 157 3.26 17.10 -2.75
CA ALA A 157 3.91 17.49 -1.52
C ALA A 157 2.89 17.35 -0.38
N LEU A 158 3.14 16.41 0.51
CA LEU A 158 2.37 16.18 1.72
C LEU A 158 2.96 16.98 2.86
N ASN A 159 2.21 17.87 3.45
CA ASN A 159 2.56 18.48 4.72
C ASN A 159 2.39 17.43 5.83
N VAL A 160 3.49 17.03 6.44
CA VAL A 160 3.49 15.97 7.45
C VAL A 160 2.77 16.39 8.73
N GLN A 161 2.71 17.68 9.03
CA GLN A 161 2.13 18.21 10.25
C GLN A 161 0.59 18.22 10.23
N ASP A 162 -0.02 18.62 9.12
CA ASP A 162 -1.48 18.79 9.00
C ASP A 162 -2.16 17.83 8.02
N GLY A 163 -1.36 17.03 7.30
CA GLY A 163 -1.85 16.07 6.32
C GLY A 163 -2.36 16.69 5.01
N THR A 164 -2.20 17.99 4.81
CA THR A 164 -2.59 18.64 3.55
C THR A 164 -1.66 18.24 2.41
N VAL A 165 -2.23 18.08 1.22
CA VAL A 165 -1.47 17.68 0.02
C VAL A 165 -1.57 18.76 -1.04
N LEU A 166 -0.43 19.26 -1.48
CA LEU A 166 -0.28 20.06 -2.68
C LEU A 166 0.06 19.12 -3.86
N GLY A 167 -0.83 19.03 -4.84
CA GLY A 167 -0.60 18.17 -6.00
C GLY A 167 -0.69 18.91 -7.31
N ARG A 168 0.12 18.49 -8.28
CA ARG A 168 0.10 19.05 -9.63
C ARG A 168 0.33 17.98 -10.69
N CYS A 169 -0.59 17.89 -11.65
CA CYS A 169 -0.43 17.02 -12.80
C CYS A 169 0.43 17.67 -13.87
N MET A 170 1.43 16.94 -14.34
CA MET A 170 2.36 17.36 -15.38
C MET A 170 2.47 16.30 -16.47
N PRO A 171 2.78 16.67 -17.74
CA PRO A 171 2.91 15.69 -18.81
C PRO A 171 4.12 14.77 -18.66
N GLN A 172 5.15 15.20 -17.95
CA GLN A 172 6.42 14.49 -17.78
C GLN A 172 6.95 14.71 -16.36
N HIS A 173 7.97 13.93 -15.97
CA HIS A 173 8.63 13.97 -14.66
C HIS A 173 10.12 14.37 -14.76
N ARG A 174 10.41 15.38 -15.62
CA ARG A 174 11.76 15.90 -15.76
C ARG A 174 12.04 17.01 -14.76
N HIS A 175 13.29 17.45 -14.66
CA HIS A 175 13.70 18.55 -13.78
C HIS A 175 12.94 19.86 -14.04
N GLN A 176 12.52 20.14 -15.30
CA GLN A 176 11.74 21.36 -15.62
C GLN A 176 10.36 21.32 -14.94
N GLU A 177 9.67 20.19 -15.04
CA GLU A 177 8.38 19.96 -14.38
C GLU A 177 8.55 20.01 -12.85
N PHE A 178 9.60 19.42 -12.33
CA PHE A 178 9.90 19.46 -10.90
C PHE A 178 10.14 20.89 -10.41
N VAL A 179 10.95 21.70 -11.09
CA VAL A 179 11.14 23.12 -10.73
C VAL A 179 9.84 23.92 -10.82
N ARG A 180 8.98 23.66 -11.82
CA ARG A 180 7.64 24.26 -11.89
C ARG A 180 6.77 23.88 -10.68
N PHE A 181 6.88 22.64 -10.24
CA PHE A 181 6.20 22.18 -9.04
C PHE A 181 6.73 22.84 -7.78
N LEU A 182 8.05 22.92 -7.60
CA LEU A 182 8.68 23.63 -6.47
C LEU A 182 8.25 25.10 -6.40
N ASN A 183 8.17 25.79 -7.54
CA ASN A 183 7.64 27.17 -7.61
C ASN A 183 6.15 27.27 -7.22
N ALA A 184 5.35 26.24 -7.43
CA ALA A 184 3.97 26.21 -6.98
C ALA A 184 3.87 26.03 -5.46
N VAL A 185 4.69 25.13 -4.91
CA VAL A 185 4.81 24.93 -3.44
C VAL A 185 5.33 26.19 -2.76
N GLU A 186 6.36 26.83 -3.33
CA GLU A 186 6.94 28.09 -2.83
C GLU A 186 5.89 29.18 -2.64
N ARG A 187 4.97 29.30 -3.59
CA ARG A 187 3.88 30.29 -3.53
C ARG A 187 2.77 29.91 -2.56
N ALA A 188 2.57 28.61 -2.31
CA ALA A 188 1.53 28.13 -1.43
C ALA A 188 1.91 28.17 0.05
N VAL A 189 3.21 28.04 0.36
CA VAL A 189 3.71 28.09 1.73
C VAL A 189 3.85 29.56 2.18
N PRO A 190 3.28 29.94 3.33
CA PRO A 190 3.36 31.30 3.84
C PRO A 190 4.81 31.83 3.92
N ALA A 191 4.96 33.11 3.62
CA ALA A 191 6.25 33.78 3.74
C ALA A 191 6.76 33.72 5.19
N GLY A 192 8.10 33.67 5.36
CA GLY A 192 8.73 33.63 6.68
C GLY A 192 8.83 32.23 7.31
N LYS A 193 8.25 31.19 6.73
CA LYS A 193 8.47 29.81 7.17
C LYS A 193 9.62 29.17 6.42
N LEU A 194 10.46 28.41 7.10
CA LEU A 194 11.42 27.49 6.49
C LEU A 194 10.69 26.27 5.94
N ILE A 195 11.20 25.69 4.87
CA ILE A 195 10.63 24.52 4.22
C ILE A 195 11.64 23.40 4.26
N HIS A 196 11.37 22.38 5.05
CA HIS A 196 12.10 21.12 5.04
C HIS A 196 11.43 20.16 4.06
N ALA A 197 12.12 19.80 2.99
CA ALA A 197 11.60 18.95 1.94
C ALA A 197 12.25 17.57 1.99
N ILE A 198 11.48 16.56 2.36
CA ILE A 198 11.90 15.15 2.34
C ILE A 198 11.63 14.62 0.93
N ALA A 199 12.63 14.18 0.22
CA ALA A 199 12.54 13.65 -1.13
C ALA A 199 13.39 12.38 -1.29
N ASP A 200 13.09 11.56 -2.28
CA ASP A 200 13.89 10.41 -2.62
C ASP A 200 15.19 10.80 -3.36
N ASN A 201 16.06 9.80 -3.57
CA ASN A 201 17.33 9.99 -4.27
C ASN A 201 17.22 10.02 -5.79
N TYR A 202 16.06 10.30 -6.36
CA TYR A 202 15.88 10.32 -7.81
C TYR A 202 16.76 11.39 -8.48
N ALA A 203 17.30 11.05 -9.64
CA ALA A 203 18.27 11.89 -10.35
C ALA A 203 17.74 13.29 -10.71
N THR A 204 16.43 13.40 -10.94
CA THR A 204 15.76 14.67 -11.22
C THR A 204 15.89 15.65 -10.07
N HIS A 205 15.80 15.18 -8.81
CA HIS A 205 15.91 16.03 -7.61
C HIS A 205 17.31 16.59 -7.41
N LYS A 206 18.34 15.90 -7.93
CA LYS A 206 19.76 16.28 -7.82
C LYS A 206 20.30 17.00 -9.06
N HIS A 207 19.43 17.31 -10.01
CA HIS A 207 19.83 17.94 -11.26
C HIS A 207 20.44 19.34 -11.04
N PRO A 208 21.48 19.78 -11.78
CA PRO A 208 22.14 21.08 -11.59
C PRO A 208 21.16 22.26 -11.59
N LYS A 209 20.12 22.25 -12.44
CA LYS A 209 19.10 23.33 -12.47
C LYS A 209 18.25 23.37 -11.20
N VAL A 210 18.03 22.22 -10.53
CA VAL A 210 17.35 22.17 -9.22
C VAL A 210 18.23 22.76 -8.14
N ARG A 211 19.53 22.43 -8.15
CA ARG A 211 20.51 23.02 -7.21
C ARG A 211 20.59 24.52 -7.37
N ALA A 212 20.72 25.03 -8.62
CA ALA A 212 20.70 26.46 -8.90
C ALA A 212 19.37 27.15 -8.50
N TRP A 213 18.26 26.42 -8.51
CA TRP A 213 16.99 26.91 -7.97
C TRP A 213 17.05 27.01 -6.44
N LEU A 214 17.56 25.98 -5.75
CA LEU A 214 17.72 25.97 -4.30
C LEU A 214 18.63 27.10 -3.80
N GLU A 215 19.73 27.38 -4.48
CA GLU A 215 20.64 28.50 -4.15
C GLU A 215 19.90 29.85 -4.12
N ARG A 216 18.88 30.01 -4.95
CA ARG A 216 18.03 31.23 -4.99
C ARG A 216 16.87 31.21 -4.01
N HIS A 217 16.63 30.07 -3.33
CA HIS A 217 15.53 29.90 -2.38
C HIS A 217 16.06 29.38 -1.03
N PRO A 218 16.78 30.22 -0.26
CA PRO A 218 17.51 29.80 0.94
C PRO A 218 16.60 29.29 2.07
N ARG A 219 15.30 29.51 1.99
CA ARG A 219 14.34 28.94 2.96
C ARG A 219 14.05 27.44 2.75
N TRP A 220 14.59 26.80 1.70
CA TRP A 220 14.43 25.39 1.42
C TRP A 220 15.62 24.58 1.89
N VAL A 221 15.34 23.54 2.65
CA VAL A 221 16.33 22.55 3.08
C VAL A 221 15.84 21.17 2.61
N PHE A 222 16.65 20.50 1.76
CA PHE A 222 16.32 19.16 1.26
C PHE A 222 16.95 18.08 2.11
N HIS A 223 16.13 17.09 2.48
CA HIS A 223 16.51 15.89 3.21
C HIS A 223 16.25 14.69 2.28
N PHE A 224 17.33 14.00 1.90
CA PHE A 224 17.20 12.87 0.99
C PHE A 224 17.06 11.56 1.76
N THR A 225 16.04 10.75 1.40
CA THR A 225 15.87 9.41 1.98
C THR A 225 17.08 8.54 1.68
N PRO A 226 17.42 7.55 2.53
CA PRO A 226 18.44 6.58 2.22
C PRO A 226 18.10 5.78 0.94
N THR A 227 19.12 5.34 0.22
CA THR A 227 18.92 4.49 -0.96
C THR A 227 18.12 3.23 -0.60
N SER A 228 17.11 2.90 -1.40
CA SER A 228 16.20 1.77 -1.18
C SER A 228 15.35 1.85 0.10
N ALA A 229 15.09 3.05 0.59
CA ALA A 229 14.27 3.33 1.76
C ALA A 229 13.12 4.31 1.46
N SER A 230 12.50 4.21 0.28
CA SER A 230 11.36 5.05 -0.12
C SER A 230 10.17 4.95 0.84
N TRP A 231 10.04 3.84 1.57
CA TRP A 231 9.01 3.65 2.60
C TRP A 231 9.03 4.70 3.73
N ILE A 232 10.14 5.43 3.91
CA ILE A 232 10.24 6.55 4.85
C ILE A 232 9.57 7.80 4.28
N ASN A 233 9.40 7.90 2.96
CA ASN A 233 8.75 9.02 2.33
C ASN A 233 7.22 8.93 2.50
N ALA A 234 6.67 9.68 3.44
CA ALA A 234 5.26 9.57 3.86
C ALA A 234 4.26 9.81 2.71
N VAL A 235 4.61 10.61 1.72
CA VAL A 235 3.73 10.91 0.58
C VAL A 235 3.50 9.69 -0.32
N GLU A 236 4.45 8.76 -0.43
CA GLU A 236 4.30 7.55 -1.26
C GLU A 236 3.09 6.72 -0.78
N GLY A 237 3.05 6.41 0.52
CA GLY A 237 1.92 5.69 1.12
C GLY A 237 0.60 6.46 1.05
N HIS A 238 0.64 7.76 1.30
CA HIS A 238 -0.53 8.63 1.25
C HIS A 238 -1.13 8.72 -0.16
N CYS A 239 -0.32 9.00 -1.17
CA CYS A 239 -0.75 9.05 -2.57
C CYS A 239 -1.30 7.71 -3.05
N GLN A 240 -0.65 6.59 -2.70
CA GLN A 240 -1.12 5.26 -3.08
C GLN A 240 -2.50 4.94 -2.48
N LEU A 241 -2.69 5.21 -1.19
CA LEU A 241 -3.98 5.01 -0.52
C LEU A 241 -5.08 5.86 -1.12
N ALA A 242 -4.77 7.09 -1.40
CA ALA A 242 -5.72 8.06 -1.91
C ALA A 242 -6.10 7.80 -3.38
N LEU A 243 -5.15 7.49 -4.23
CA LEU A 243 -5.43 7.08 -5.61
C LEU A 243 -6.27 5.80 -5.64
N ASN A 244 -6.02 4.85 -4.73
CA ASN A 244 -6.79 3.62 -4.62
C ASN A 244 -8.21 3.87 -4.09
N ARG A 245 -8.38 4.66 -3.01
CA ARG A 245 -9.70 4.99 -2.44
C ARG A 245 -10.59 5.74 -3.40
N ASN A 246 -10.03 6.65 -4.18
CA ASN A 246 -10.77 7.42 -5.17
C ASN A 246 -10.97 6.68 -6.50
N GLY A 247 -10.53 5.43 -6.59
CA GLY A 247 -10.67 4.59 -7.76
C GLY A 247 -9.90 5.07 -8.99
N ILE A 248 -8.91 5.97 -8.82
CA ILE A 248 -8.12 6.50 -9.94
C ILE A 248 -7.27 5.39 -10.56
N SER A 249 -6.83 4.42 -9.75
CA SER A 249 -6.12 3.24 -10.21
C SER A 249 -7.01 2.18 -10.87
N GLN A 250 -8.33 2.25 -10.68
CA GLN A 250 -9.30 1.23 -11.15
C GLN A 250 -10.40 1.79 -12.05
N HIS A 251 -10.63 3.11 -12.04
CA HIS A 251 -11.64 3.74 -12.86
C HIS A 251 -11.02 4.35 -14.12
N TRP A 252 -11.61 3.98 -15.22
CA TRP A 252 -11.25 4.36 -16.56
C TRP A 252 -11.71 5.78 -16.81
N LEU A 253 -10.77 6.68 -17.01
CA LEU A 253 -11.03 8.05 -17.42
C LEU A 253 -10.65 8.16 -18.89
N SER A 254 -11.64 8.40 -19.71
CA SER A 254 -11.56 8.35 -21.15
C SER A 254 -10.57 9.35 -21.76
N ASP A 255 -10.21 10.40 -21.02
CA ASP A 255 -9.28 11.40 -21.48
C ASP A 255 -8.36 11.92 -20.37
N ARG A 256 -7.21 12.49 -20.77
CA ARG A 256 -6.21 13.07 -19.88
C ARG A 256 -6.69 14.28 -19.07
N PRO A 257 -7.48 15.22 -19.62
CA PRO A 257 -8.05 16.33 -18.87
C PRO A 257 -8.94 15.88 -17.71
N ARG A 258 -9.82 14.91 -17.91
CA ARG A 258 -10.68 14.36 -16.85
C ARG A 258 -9.87 13.65 -15.79
N LEU A 259 -8.84 12.89 -16.18
CA LEU A 259 -7.90 12.25 -15.26
C LEU A 259 -7.21 13.30 -14.38
N ASN A 260 -6.65 14.35 -14.99
CA ASN A 260 -5.99 15.44 -14.28
C ASN A 260 -6.95 16.18 -13.33
N CYS A 261 -8.18 16.46 -13.75
CA CYS A 261 -9.20 17.09 -12.92
C CYS A 261 -9.54 16.21 -11.68
N ARG A 262 -9.67 14.92 -11.87
CA ARG A 262 -9.96 13.98 -10.75
C ARG A 262 -8.80 13.87 -9.77
N ILE A 263 -7.56 13.85 -10.28
CA ILE A 263 -6.36 13.86 -9.44
C ILE A 263 -6.25 15.19 -8.68
N ALA A 264 -6.52 16.32 -9.35
CA ALA A 264 -6.45 17.65 -8.73
C ALA A 264 -7.46 17.81 -7.58
N ARG A 265 -8.69 17.30 -7.71
CA ARG A 265 -9.69 17.30 -6.62
C ARG A 265 -9.21 16.56 -5.37
N PHE A 266 -8.37 15.56 -5.54
CA PHE A 266 -7.76 14.82 -4.44
C PHE A 266 -6.65 15.62 -3.75
N ALA A 267 -5.79 16.24 -4.55
CA ALA A 267 -4.61 16.95 -4.07
C ALA A 267 -4.90 18.34 -3.46
N THR A 268 -6.12 18.88 -3.66
CA THR A 268 -6.51 20.20 -3.15
C THR A 268 -7.98 20.16 -2.71
N PRO A 269 -8.28 19.78 -1.45
CA PRO A 269 -9.65 19.75 -0.93
C PRO A 269 -10.38 21.10 -0.97
N THR A 270 -9.68 22.20 -1.18
CA THR A 270 -10.17 23.59 -1.12
C THR A 270 -10.24 24.33 -2.45
N MET A 271 -10.01 23.70 -3.59
CA MET A 271 -10.19 24.38 -4.88
C MET A 271 -11.55 24.09 -5.51
N GLU A 272 -12.50 24.95 -5.25
CA GLU A 272 -13.57 25.28 -6.19
C GLU A 272 -12.91 25.78 -7.51
N ASN A 273 -13.39 25.22 -8.63
CA ASN A 273 -13.04 25.56 -10.00
C ASN A 273 -11.83 24.86 -10.64
N CYS A 274 -12.14 23.74 -11.30
CA CYS A 274 -11.49 23.37 -12.55
C CYS A 274 -11.85 24.43 -13.61
N GLY A 275 -11.27 25.61 -13.51
CA GLY A 275 -11.31 26.62 -14.57
C GLY A 275 -10.57 26.09 -15.79
N HIS A 276 -11.18 26.25 -16.94
CA HIS A 276 -10.71 25.92 -18.27
C HIS A 276 -9.20 26.13 -18.44
N PHE A 277 -8.50 25.07 -18.75
CA PHE A 277 -7.18 25.14 -19.34
C PHE A 277 -7.37 25.12 -20.87
N GLY A 278 -7.30 26.33 -21.49
CA GLY A 278 -7.05 26.51 -22.90
C GLY A 278 -5.61 26.10 -23.24
#